data_c257a204a1d37e74da9d4942e02dff07
#
_entry.id   c257a204a1d37e74da9d4942e02dff07
#
_cell.length_a   1.000
_cell.length_b   1.000
_cell.length_c   1.000
_cell.angle_alpha   90.00
_cell.angle_beta   90.00
_cell.angle_gamma   90.00
#
_symmetry.space_group_name_H-M   'P 1'
#
loop_
_entity.id
_entity.type
_entity.pdbx_description
1 polymer ?
#
loop_
_entity_poly.entity_id
_entity_poly.type
_entity_poly.pdbx_seq_one_letter_code
_entity_poly.pdbx_strand_id
1 'polypeptide(L)'
;LTSLFLATAMVMTTLAGCGNSGGKTAAKVDTSEAAQGKVLNIYCWNQEFQERFEYFKKSGKLPSDVKVNFVVTPNENNAYQNALDAALLKQKDAPADEKVDIFLVEADYALKYVDSDYTLDVVNDIGLTKDDLADQYQYTKDIVTDSKGVQKGTTWQATPGLFAYRRSIAKDVLGTDNPDKVQEALSSWDKFNSVAEKAAAKGYKMLSGYDDAYRVFSNNVSAPWVDSNNKIVIDDNIMKWVDQTKLFTEKGYNNKSSLWDNVWAADQGPKGKVFGFFYSTWGINFTLLGNSLATPVKEGGKEEVGNGIYGDYAVCQGPQSYYWGGTWICAASGTDNPNLIKEIMKTLTCDKSTEVQITKDTQDYTNTISGMNELASSDFKSAFLGGQNHIKLFAQAAPKINMKNISAYDQGLNEEFQKAMKDYFDGNVTKDKALDNFYKAAIEKYPNLSH
;
A
#
# COMPACT_ATOMS: atom_id res chain seq x y z
N LEU A 1 34.38 19.50 6.55
CA LEU A 1 34.20 18.14 6.03
C LEU A 1 33.07 18.17 5.00
N THR A 2 33.45 18.31 3.74
CA THR A 2 32.62 18.42 2.55
C THR A 2 32.12 17.05 2.15
N SER A 3 30.84 16.80 2.29
CA SER A 3 30.17 15.61 1.73
C SER A 3 29.82 15.84 0.28
N LEU A 4 30.48 15.12 -0.60
CA LEU A 4 30.27 15.09 -2.02
C LEU A 4 28.99 14.29 -2.32
N PHE A 5 27.90 14.96 -2.71
CA PHE A 5 26.72 14.30 -3.26
C PHE A 5 27.00 13.91 -4.71
N LEU A 6 27.14 12.63 -4.97
CA LEU A 6 27.09 12.08 -6.32
C LEU A 6 25.62 11.97 -6.75
N ALA A 7 25.16 12.93 -7.53
CA ALA A 7 23.90 12.84 -8.25
C ALA A 7 24.08 11.87 -9.42
N THR A 8 23.58 10.66 -9.30
CA THR A 8 23.49 9.73 -10.42
C THR A 8 22.27 10.09 -11.25
N ALA A 9 22.46 10.87 -12.29
CA ALA A 9 21.44 11.13 -13.30
C ALA A 9 21.11 9.82 -14.02
N MET A 10 19.91 9.28 -13.79
CA MET A 10 19.35 8.21 -14.62
C MET A 10 18.93 8.80 -15.94
N VAL A 11 19.74 8.61 -16.96
CA VAL A 11 19.38 8.89 -18.35
C VAL A 11 18.41 7.80 -18.79
N MET A 12 17.12 8.12 -18.85
CA MET A 12 16.17 7.32 -19.63
C MET A 12 16.49 7.56 -21.12
N THR A 13 17.25 6.68 -21.71
CA THR A 13 17.37 6.62 -23.17
C THR A 13 16.04 6.13 -23.74
N THR A 14 15.25 7.05 -24.26
CA THR A 14 14.17 6.72 -25.17
C THR A 14 14.81 6.18 -26.45
N LEU A 15 14.82 4.87 -26.62
CA LEU A 15 15.11 4.26 -27.91
C LEU A 15 13.92 4.48 -28.84
N ALA A 16 13.93 5.61 -29.54
CA ALA A 16 13.19 5.77 -30.76
C ALA A 16 13.92 4.96 -31.84
N GLY A 17 13.60 3.68 -31.95
CA GLY A 17 14.03 2.81 -33.04
C GLY A 17 12.99 2.81 -34.14
N CYS A 18 13.22 3.54 -35.20
CA CYS A 18 12.52 3.36 -36.46
C CYS A 18 12.83 1.99 -37.07
N GLY A 19 11.80 1.18 -37.26
CA GLY A 19 11.61 0.29 -38.40
C GLY A 19 12.49 -0.94 -38.51
N ASN A 20 11.95 -2.09 -38.19
CA ASN A 20 11.74 -3.15 -39.18
C ASN A 20 10.83 -4.24 -38.58
N SER A 21 9.76 -4.56 -39.27
CA SER A 21 8.81 -5.63 -38.97
C SER A 21 9.49 -7.01 -39.08
N GLY A 22 10.00 -7.48 -37.99
CA GLY A 22 10.37 -8.86 -37.76
C GLY A 22 9.89 -9.19 -36.35
N GLY A 23 8.70 -9.79 -36.25
CA GLY A 23 8.15 -10.24 -34.97
C GLY A 23 9.12 -11.18 -34.26
N LYS A 24 9.87 -10.67 -33.32
CA LYS A 24 10.48 -11.48 -32.27
C LYS A 24 9.32 -11.93 -31.39
N THR A 25 8.80 -13.13 -31.65
CA THR A 25 8.00 -13.86 -30.68
C THR A 25 8.84 -13.93 -29.41
N ALA A 26 8.35 -13.30 -28.31
CA ALA A 26 8.94 -13.49 -27.00
C ALA A 26 9.09 -15.00 -26.76
N ALA A 27 10.27 -15.43 -26.29
CA ALA A 27 10.53 -16.83 -26.03
C ALA A 27 9.48 -17.32 -25.03
N LYS A 28 8.71 -18.37 -25.44
CA LYS A 28 7.67 -18.95 -24.59
C LYS A 28 8.32 -19.49 -23.33
N VAL A 29 7.73 -19.18 -22.16
CA VAL A 29 8.18 -19.70 -20.87
C VAL A 29 8.16 -21.22 -20.88
N ASP A 30 9.25 -21.86 -20.49
CA ASP A 30 9.35 -23.32 -20.43
C ASP A 30 8.74 -23.84 -19.12
N THR A 31 7.60 -24.49 -19.22
CA THR A 31 6.86 -25.10 -18.11
C THR A 31 7.10 -26.59 -17.93
N SER A 32 8.07 -27.19 -18.68
CA SER A 32 8.40 -28.60 -18.50
C SER A 32 9.05 -28.85 -17.14
N GLU A 33 8.81 -30.00 -16.54
CA GLU A 33 9.40 -30.37 -15.24
C GLU A 33 10.93 -30.40 -15.28
N ALA A 34 11.52 -30.78 -16.42
CA ALA A 34 12.96 -30.84 -16.60
C ALA A 34 13.64 -29.43 -16.59
N ALA A 35 12.87 -28.38 -16.91
CA ALA A 35 13.36 -27.02 -16.96
C ALA A 35 13.19 -26.26 -15.63
N GLN A 36 12.52 -26.87 -14.62
CA GLN A 36 12.27 -26.18 -13.35
C GLN A 36 13.54 -26.07 -12.50
N GLY A 37 13.80 -24.88 -11.96
CA GLY A 37 14.89 -24.57 -11.09
C GLY A 37 14.77 -25.19 -9.70
N LYS A 38 15.87 -25.14 -8.95
CA LYS A 38 15.95 -25.63 -7.55
C LYS A 38 16.26 -24.53 -6.54
N VAL A 39 16.40 -23.31 -7.02
CA VAL A 39 16.59 -22.12 -6.20
C VAL A 39 15.52 -21.10 -6.59
N LEU A 40 14.75 -20.66 -5.61
CA LEU A 40 13.72 -19.64 -5.77
C LEU A 40 14.16 -18.36 -5.06
N ASN A 41 14.45 -17.31 -5.81
CA ASN A 41 14.86 -16.02 -5.27
C ASN A 41 13.66 -15.05 -5.25
N ILE A 42 13.32 -14.55 -4.07
CA ILE A 42 12.20 -13.67 -3.82
C ILE A 42 12.71 -12.33 -3.30
N TYR A 43 12.49 -11.26 -4.06
CA TYR A 43 12.89 -9.90 -3.71
C TYR A 43 11.75 -9.18 -3.02
N CYS A 44 12.00 -8.65 -1.81
CA CYS A 44 11.02 -7.95 -0.99
C CYS A 44 11.69 -6.85 -0.14
N TRP A 45 10.88 -5.95 0.44
CA TRP A 45 11.40 -4.84 1.25
C TRP A 45 11.23 -5.01 2.77
N ASN A 46 10.48 -6.02 3.19
CA ASN A 46 10.27 -6.37 4.60
C ASN A 46 9.99 -7.85 4.75
N GLN A 47 9.67 -8.29 5.96
CA GLN A 47 9.45 -9.71 6.28
C GLN A 47 7.99 -10.17 6.11
N GLU A 48 7.05 -9.29 5.73
CA GLU A 48 5.63 -9.65 5.63
C GLU A 48 5.41 -10.83 4.68
N PHE A 49 6.05 -10.82 3.51
CA PHE A 49 5.90 -11.92 2.56
C PHE A 49 6.48 -13.25 3.07
N GLN A 50 7.54 -13.22 3.87
CA GLN A 50 8.06 -14.43 4.51
C GLN A 50 7.00 -15.08 5.41
N GLU A 51 6.26 -14.27 6.17
CA GLU A 51 5.17 -14.75 7.02
C GLU A 51 4.01 -15.29 6.18
N ARG A 52 3.66 -14.65 5.05
CA ARG A 52 2.64 -15.15 4.11
C ARG A 52 3.08 -16.43 3.42
N PHE A 53 4.36 -16.56 3.11
CA PHE A 53 4.94 -17.75 2.49
C PHE A 53 4.82 -18.99 3.38
N GLU A 54 4.70 -18.84 4.70
CA GLU A 54 4.46 -19.97 5.62
C GLU A 54 3.13 -20.66 5.35
N TYR A 55 2.09 -19.96 4.87
CA TYR A 55 0.84 -20.57 4.42
C TYR A 55 1.07 -21.47 3.20
N PHE A 56 1.91 -21.04 2.27
CA PHE A 56 2.29 -21.87 1.14
C PHE A 56 3.08 -23.11 1.57
N LYS A 57 4.04 -22.96 2.47
CA LYS A 57 4.76 -24.12 3.01
C LYS A 57 3.82 -25.13 3.69
N LYS A 58 2.86 -24.65 4.48
CA LYS A 58 1.86 -25.50 5.15
C LYS A 58 0.94 -26.21 4.18
N SER A 59 0.78 -25.73 2.95
CA SER A 59 0.01 -26.41 1.93
C SER A 59 0.65 -27.71 1.42
N GLY A 60 1.94 -27.92 1.71
CA GLY A 60 2.71 -29.09 1.27
C GLY A 60 3.12 -29.07 -0.21
N LYS A 61 2.90 -27.95 -0.90
CA LYS A 61 3.20 -27.81 -2.32
C LYS A 61 4.63 -27.35 -2.63
N LEU A 62 5.39 -26.94 -1.62
CA LEU A 62 6.81 -26.60 -1.81
C LEU A 62 7.63 -27.87 -1.95
N PRO A 63 8.31 -28.10 -3.10
CA PRO A 63 9.18 -29.27 -3.24
C PRO A 63 10.33 -29.24 -2.22
N SER A 64 10.63 -30.39 -1.63
CA SER A 64 11.63 -30.52 -0.56
C SER A 64 13.07 -30.23 -1.02
N ASP A 65 13.33 -30.29 -2.32
CA ASP A 65 14.62 -30.07 -2.94
C ASP A 65 14.79 -28.64 -3.50
N VAL A 66 13.81 -27.76 -3.28
CA VAL A 66 13.89 -26.35 -3.66
C VAL A 66 14.37 -25.50 -2.49
N LYS A 67 15.42 -24.74 -2.70
CA LYS A 67 15.93 -23.74 -1.78
C LYS A 67 15.22 -22.40 -2.03
N VAL A 68 14.64 -21.82 -1.01
CA VAL A 68 13.99 -20.49 -1.07
C VAL A 68 14.88 -19.44 -0.43
N ASN A 69 15.23 -18.40 -1.19
CA ASN A 69 16.00 -17.26 -0.71
C ASN A 69 15.12 -16.00 -0.73
N PHE A 70 14.99 -15.34 0.42
CA PHE A 70 14.38 -14.02 0.53
C PHE A 70 15.47 -12.95 0.51
N VAL A 71 15.46 -12.13 -0.53
CA VAL A 71 16.37 -10.99 -0.67
C VAL A 71 15.64 -9.75 -0.16
N VAL A 72 15.85 -9.46 1.13
CA VAL A 72 15.17 -8.37 1.83
C VAL A 72 16.02 -7.11 1.78
N THR A 73 15.49 -6.05 1.18
CA THR A 73 16.12 -4.72 1.15
C THR A 73 15.12 -3.70 1.69
N PRO A 74 15.35 -3.07 2.84
CA PRO A 74 14.44 -2.05 3.37
C PRO A 74 14.19 -0.93 2.36
N ASN A 75 12.95 -0.44 2.32
CA ASN A 75 12.52 0.55 1.31
C ASN A 75 12.84 2.01 1.72
N GLU A 76 13.90 2.23 2.47
CA GLU A 76 14.38 3.57 2.81
C GLU A 76 15.11 4.19 1.62
N ASN A 77 14.78 5.44 1.29
CA ASN A 77 15.41 6.18 0.17
C ASN A 77 15.39 5.40 -1.16
N ASN A 78 14.32 4.68 -1.45
CA ASN A 78 14.16 3.83 -2.63
C ASN A 78 15.20 2.69 -2.76
N ALA A 79 15.85 2.28 -1.66
CA ALA A 79 16.88 1.26 -1.70
C ALA A 79 16.39 -0.08 -2.27
N TYR A 80 15.18 -0.51 -1.92
CA TYR A 80 14.57 -1.71 -2.49
C TYR A 80 14.42 -1.62 -4.01
N GLN A 81 13.81 -0.55 -4.50
CA GLN A 81 13.61 -0.38 -5.95
C GLN A 81 14.95 -0.30 -6.69
N ASN A 82 15.95 0.39 -6.14
CA ASN A 82 17.28 0.47 -6.73
C ASN A 82 17.96 -0.91 -6.80
N ALA A 83 17.86 -1.72 -5.75
CA ALA A 83 18.40 -3.07 -5.73
C ALA A 83 17.68 -4.00 -6.72
N LEU A 84 16.36 -3.93 -6.79
CA LEU A 84 15.54 -4.68 -7.73
C LEU A 84 15.84 -4.28 -9.18
N ASP A 85 15.93 -2.99 -9.48
CA ASP A 85 16.27 -2.48 -10.81
C ASP A 85 17.64 -3.02 -11.26
N ALA A 86 18.63 -2.98 -10.38
CA ALA A 86 19.98 -3.51 -10.67
C ALA A 86 19.97 -5.02 -10.95
N ALA A 87 19.15 -5.78 -10.19
CA ALA A 87 19.03 -7.23 -10.39
C ALA A 87 18.31 -7.57 -11.70
N LEU A 88 17.21 -6.88 -12.01
CA LEU A 88 16.44 -7.10 -13.24
C LEU A 88 17.25 -6.72 -14.50
N LEU A 89 18.06 -5.67 -14.44
CA LEU A 89 18.96 -5.31 -15.54
C LEU A 89 19.99 -6.42 -15.87
N LYS A 90 20.39 -7.20 -14.88
CA LYS A 90 21.33 -8.32 -15.04
C LYS A 90 20.64 -9.66 -15.33
N GLN A 91 19.32 -9.69 -15.29
CA GLN A 91 18.51 -10.92 -15.33
C GLN A 91 18.88 -11.83 -16.50
N LYS A 92 19.10 -11.26 -17.68
CA LYS A 92 19.41 -12.03 -18.90
C LYS A 92 20.70 -12.81 -18.80
N ASP A 93 21.72 -12.22 -18.17
CA ASP A 93 23.09 -12.78 -18.10
C ASP A 93 23.37 -13.47 -16.76
N ALA A 94 22.43 -13.43 -15.81
CA ALA A 94 22.57 -14.08 -14.52
C ALA A 94 22.55 -15.62 -14.65
N PRO A 95 23.35 -16.34 -13.85
CA PRO A 95 23.20 -17.78 -13.70
C PRO A 95 21.80 -18.15 -13.23
N ALA A 96 21.31 -19.34 -13.57
CA ALA A 96 19.96 -19.79 -13.23
C ALA A 96 19.62 -19.60 -11.73
N ASP A 97 20.53 -20.05 -10.84
CA ASP A 97 20.34 -19.98 -9.39
C ASP A 97 20.45 -18.54 -8.80
N GLU A 98 20.84 -17.55 -9.60
CA GLU A 98 20.99 -16.15 -9.19
C GLU A 98 19.92 -15.22 -9.81
N LYS A 99 19.07 -15.75 -10.66
CA LYS A 99 17.98 -14.97 -11.28
C LYS A 99 16.95 -14.51 -10.25
N VAL A 100 16.34 -13.38 -10.52
CA VAL A 100 15.10 -12.98 -9.84
C VAL A 100 13.99 -13.89 -10.32
N ASP A 101 13.28 -14.54 -9.43
CA ASP A 101 12.12 -15.37 -9.76
C ASP A 101 10.82 -14.63 -9.43
N ILE A 102 10.68 -14.26 -8.18
CA ILE A 102 9.57 -13.43 -7.69
C ILE A 102 10.14 -12.08 -7.22
N PHE A 103 9.46 -11.02 -7.56
CA PHE A 103 9.67 -9.74 -6.91
C PHE A 103 8.33 -9.13 -6.51
N LEU A 104 8.35 -8.45 -5.36
CA LEU A 104 7.17 -7.80 -4.84
C LEU A 104 7.14 -6.34 -5.25
N VAL A 105 5.94 -5.83 -5.51
CA VAL A 105 5.70 -4.41 -5.80
C VAL A 105 4.59 -3.88 -4.92
N GLU A 106 4.69 -2.62 -4.56
CA GLU A 106 3.66 -1.88 -3.85
C GLU A 106 2.84 -1.05 -4.84
N ALA A 107 1.59 -0.75 -4.51
CA ALA A 107 0.67 -0.07 -5.41
C ALA A 107 1.22 1.22 -6.02
N ASP A 108 1.95 2.03 -5.25
CA ASP A 108 2.44 3.34 -5.67
C ASP A 108 3.44 3.27 -6.84
N TYR A 109 4.15 2.15 -6.99
CA TYR A 109 5.16 1.99 -8.05
C TYR A 109 4.97 0.72 -8.91
N ALA A 110 3.86 0.01 -8.76
CA ALA A 110 3.60 -1.23 -9.51
C ALA A 110 3.70 -1.03 -11.03
N LEU A 111 3.17 0.05 -11.57
CA LEU A 111 3.16 0.32 -13.01
C LEU A 111 4.56 0.47 -13.61
N LYS A 112 5.55 0.93 -12.85
CA LYS A 112 6.96 0.95 -13.29
C LYS A 112 7.45 -0.42 -13.74
N TYR A 113 7.03 -1.47 -13.03
CA TYR A 113 7.49 -2.85 -13.28
C TYR A 113 6.55 -3.62 -14.21
N VAL A 114 5.25 -3.47 -14.04
CA VAL A 114 4.29 -4.23 -14.85
C VAL A 114 4.23 -3.72 -16.28
N ASP A 115 4.43 -2.42 -16.52
CA ASP A 115 4.52 -1.85 -17.87
C ASP A 115 5.94 -1.97 -18.46
N SER A 116 6.62 -3.06 -18.16
CA SER A 116 7.97 -3.39 -18.62
C SER A 116 8.06 -4.83 -19.12
N ASP A 117 9.13 -5.14 -19.85
CA ASP A 117 9.43 -6.50 -20.31
C ASP A 117 10.04 -7.40 -19.20
N TYR A 118 10.27 -6.86 -18.01
CA TYR A 118 10.81 -7.62 -16.89
C TYR A 118 9.78 -8.45 -16.14
N THR A 119 8.49 -8.24 -16.41
CA THR A 119 7.39 -8.88 -15.67
C THR A 119 6.57 -9.75 -16.60
N LEU A 120 6.31 -11.00 -16.18
CA LEU A 120 5.57 -12.00 -16.94
C LEU A 120 4.05 -11.80 -16.83
N ASP A 121 3.33 -12.21 -17.89
CA ASP A 121 1.87 -12.34 -17.92
C ASP A 121 1.43 -13.48 -17.00
N VAL A 122 0.58 -13.18 -16.01
CA VAL A 122 0.16 -14.21 -15.05
C VAL A 122 -0.77 -15.26 -15.65
N VAL A 123 -1.43 -14.96 -16.76
CA VAL A 123 -2.32 -15.89 -17.45
C VAL A 123 -1.55 -16.68 -18.51
N ASN A 124 -0.93 -16.01 -19.48
CA ASN A 124 -0.33 -16.68 -20.64
C ASN A 124 1.05 -17.30 -20.34
N ASP A 125 1.85 -16.66 -19.48
CA ASP A 125 3.21 -17.14 -19.16
C ASP A 125 3.22 -18.03 -17.91
N ILE A 126 2.54 -17.62 -16.84
CA ILE A 126 2.49 -18.36 -15.57
C ILE A 126 1.39 -19.41 -15.57
N GLY A 127 0.29 -19.17 -16.26
CA GLY A 127 -0.78 -20.14 -16.44
C GLY A 127 -1.87 -20.09 -15.37
N LEU A 128 -2.09 -18.95 -14.73
CA LEU A 128 -3.31 -18.71 -13.97
C LEU A 128 -4.50 -18.61 -14.94
N THR A 129 -5.63 -19.18 -14.55
CA THR A 129 -6.84 -19.10 -15.35
C THR A 129 -7.69 -17.90 -14.97
N LYS A 130 -8.63 -17.52 -15.84
CA LYS A 130 -9.63 -16.51 -15.50
C LYS A 130 -10.47 -16.92 -14.30
N ASP A 131 -10.74 -18.22 -14.13
CA ASP A 131 -11.48 -18.74 -12.99
C ASP A 131 -10.68 -18.62 -11.71
N ASP A 132 -9.37 -18.86 -11.74
CA ASP A 132 -8.48 -18.62 -10.58
C ASP A 132 -8.58 -17.16 -10.08
N LEU A 133 -8.69 -16.20 -11.00
CA LEU A 133 -8.70 -14.76 -10.71
C LEU A 133 -10.12 -14.18 -10.52
N ALA A 134 -11.18 -14.98 -10.67
CA ALA A 134 -12.55 -14.49 -10.71
C ALA A 134 -13.05 -13.95 -9.36
N ASP A 135 -12.56 -14.49 -8.25
CA ASP A 135 -12.98 -14.09 -6.89
C ASP A 135 -12.15 -12.93 -6.32
N GLN A 136 -11.30 -12.30 -7.13
CA GLN A 136 -10.50 -11.14 -6.75
C GLN A 136 -11.22 -9.82 -7.05
N TYR A 137 -10.97 -8.79 -6.23
CA TYR A 137 -11.46 -7.44 -6.48
C TYR A 137 -10.85 -6.85 -7.76
N GLN A 138 -11.67 -6.23 -8.60
CA GLN A 138 -11.22 -5.73 -9.91
C GLN A 138 -10.11 -4.69 -9.79
N TYR A 139 -10.19 -3.75 -8.83
CA TYR A 139 -9.14 -2.74 -8.66
C TYR A 139 -7.76 -3.33 -8.33
N THR A 140 -7.70 -4.49 -7.66
CA THR A 140 -6.41 -5.16 -7.37
C THR A 140 -5.76 -5.72 -8.63
N LYS A 141 -6.57 -6.10 -9.63
CA LYS A 141 -6.09 -6.53 -10.95
C LYS A 141 -5.69 -5.32 -11.81
N ASP A 142 -6.43 -4.23 -11.72
CA ASP A 142 -6.15 -3.01 -12.48
C ASP A 142 -4.78 -2.40 -12.14
N ILE A 143 -4.38 -2.43 -10.87
CA ILE A 143 -3.07 -1.92 -10.40
C ILE A 143 -1.89 -2.61 -11.09
N VAL A 144 -2.01 -3.88 -11.43
CA VAL A 144 -0.96 -4.69 -12.07
C VAL A 144 -1.30 -5.08 -13.51
N THR A 145 -2.13 -4.29 -14.15
CA THR A 145 -2.44 -4.43 -15.58
C THR A 145 -1.66 -3.38 -16.35
N ASP A 146 -0.89 -3.82 -17.34
CA ASP A 146 -0.07 -2.94 -18.16
C ASP A 146 -0.88 -2.10 -19.15
N SER A 147 -0.23 -1.20 -19.89
CA SER A 147 -0.84 -0.33 -20.90
C SER A 147 -1.48 -1.07 -22.07
N LYS A 148 -1.18 -2.37 -22.23
CA LYS A 148 -1.76 -3.27 -23.26
C LYS A 148 -2.92 -4.09 -22.73
N GLY A 149 -3.32 -3.92 -21.48
CA GLY A 149 -4.39 -4.69 -20.84
C GLY A 149 -3.99 -6.07 -20.35
N VAL A 150 -2.69 -6.32 -20.16
CA VAL A 150 -2.15 -7.60 -19.68
C VAL A 150 -1.93 -7.53 -18.16
N GLN A 151 -2.53 -8.48 -17.43
CA GLN A 151 -2.31 -8.62 -15.98
C GLN A 151 -0.97 -9.29 -15.71
N LYS A 152 -0.10 -8.63 -14.94
CA LYS A 152 1.29 -9.05 -14.68
C LYS A 152 1.61 -9.20 -13.20
N GLY A 153 0.63 -9.39 -12.37
CA GLY A 153 0.79 -9.65 -10.95
C GLY A 153 -0.51 -10.05 -10.30
N THR A 154 -0.42 -10.49 -9.04
CA THR A 154 -1.57 -10.83 -8.22
C THR A 154 -1.26 -10.60 -6.75
N THR A 155 -2.28 -10.42 -5.91
CA THR A 155 -2.12 -10.07 -4.50
C THR A 155 -3.08 -10.82 -3.61
N TRP A 156 -2.65 -11.10 -2.37
CA TRP A 156 -3.55 -11.56 -1.29
C TRP A 156 -4.25 -10.40 -0.57
N GLN A 157 -3.79 -9.14 -0.76
CA GLN A 157 -4.28 -7.96 -0.05
C GLN A 157 -5.23 -7.15 -0.92
N ALA A 158 -6.37 -6.76 -0.36
CA ALA A 158 -7.29 -5.82 -0.98
C ALA A 158 -7.17 -4.39 -0.42
N THR A 159 -6.54 -4.22 0.71
CA THR A 159 -6.10 -2.96 1.35
C THR A 159 -7.10 -1.79 1.33
N PRO A 160 -8.39 -2.00 1.64
CA PRO A 160 -9.29 -0.87 1.80
C PRO A 160 -8.81 0.04 2.93
N GLY A 161 -8.92 1.35 2.71
CA GLY A 161 -8.60 2.36 3.70
C GLY A 161 -9.65 2.44 4.80
N LEU A 162 -9.22 2.84 5.98
CA LEU A 162 -10.07 2.98 7.16
C LEU A 162 -9.68 4.21 7.98
N PHE A 163 -10.59 4.62 8.87
CA PHE A 163 -10.27 5.53 9.97
C PHE A 163 -10.35 4.76 11.29
N ALA A 164 -9.17 4.56 11.91
CA ALA A 164 -9.07 3.92 13.22
C ALA A 164 -9.16 4.98 14.31
N TYR A 165 -10.13 4.86 15.22
CA TYR A 165 -10.35 5.83 16.28
C TYR A 165 -10.26 5.18 17.66
N ARG A 166 -9.86 6.01 18.64
CA ARG A 166 -9.83 5.66 20.06
C ARG A 166 -11.26 5.67 20.62
N ARG A 167 -11.75 4.51 21.07
CA ARG A 167 -13.11 4.38 21.63
C ARG A 167 -13.34 5.30 22.83
N SER A 168 -12.39 5.33 23.76
CA SER A 168 -12.47 6.17 24.96
C SER A 168 -12.53 7.66 24.61
N ILE A 169 -11.75 8.11 23.63
CA ILE A 169 -11.78 9.51 23.18
C ILE A 169 -13.08 9.82 22.43
N ALA A 170 -13.54 8.95 21.55
CA ALA A 170 -14.81 9.11 20.86
C ALA A 170 -15.99 9.22 21.84
N LYS A 171 -15.98 8.39 22.90
CA LYS A 171 -17.01 8.44 23.94
C LYS A 171 -16.99 9.76 24.71
N ASP A 172 -15.79 10.29 25.01
CA ASP A 172 -15.66 11.59 25.66
C ASP A 172 -16.11 12.74 24.75
N VAL A 173 -15.73 12.73 23.47
CA VAL A 173 -15.98 13.83 22.52
C VAL A 173 -17.42 13.78 21.94
N LEU A 174 -17.91 12.60 21.63
CA LEU A 174 -19.20 12.37 20.91
C LEU A 174 -20.29 11.78 21.80
N GLY A 175 -19.98 11.32 23.01
CA GLY A 175 -20.92 10.59 23.87
C GLY A 175 -21.13 9.13 23.46
N THR A 176 -20.42 8.64 22.44
CA THR A 176 -20.56 7.27 21.93
C THR A 176 -19.23 6.78 21.35
N ASP A 177 -19.00 5.48 21.45
CA ASP A 177 -17.89 4.78 20.80
C ASP A 177 -18.39 3.73 19.77
N ASN A 178 -19.68 3.68 19.53
CA ASN A 178 -20.27 2.76 18.57
C ASN A 178 -19.83 3.09 17.15
N PRO A 179 -19.27 2.13 16.38
CA PRO A 179 -18.70 2.39 15.04
C PRO A 179 -19.68 3.04 14.06
N ASP A 180 -20.96 2.64 14.06
CA ASP A 180 -21.96 3.21 13.14
C ASP A 180 -22.26 4.68 13.48
N LYS A 181 -22.35 5.01 14.78
CA LYS A 181 -22.58 6.37 15.26
C LYS A 181 -21.36 7.27 15.03
N VAL A 182 -20.17 6.74 15.23
CA VAL A 182 -18.93 7.48 14.93
C VAL A 182 -18.81 7.71 13.43
N GLN A 183 -19.12 6.71 12.59
CA GLN A 183 -19.17 6.89 11.14
C GLN A 183 -20.15 7.96 10.70
N GLU A 184 -21.35 8.02 11.30
CA GLU A 184 -22.33 9.07 11.03
C GLU A 184 -21.76 10.47 11.34
N ALA A 185 -21.03 10.61 12.45
CA ALA A 185 -20.40 11.85 12.86
C ALA A 185 -19.20 12.26 11.97
N LEU A 186 -18.59 11.30 11.25
CA LEU A 186 -17.41 11.52 10.41
C LEU A 186 -17.70 11.38 8.90
N SER A 187 -18.96 11.33 8.49
CA SER A 187 -19.38 10.94 7.14
C SER A 187 -19.13 11.97 6.03
N SER A 188 -18.64 13.15 6.36
CA SER A 188 -18.19 14.19 5.42
C SER A 188 -17.06 15.00 6.04
N TRP A 189 -16.30 15.74 5.22
CA TRP A 189 -15.23 16.59 5.73
C TRP A 189 -15.74 17.70 6.63
N ASP A 190 -16.92 18.28 6.37
CA ASP A 190 -17.53 19.27 7.25
C ASP A 190 -17.86 18.69 8.63
N LYS A 191 -18.43 17.49 8.66
CA LYS A 191 -18.68 16.78 9.93
C LYS A 191 -17.39 16.39 10.64
N PHE A 192 -16.41 15.90 9.88
CA PHE A 192 -15.08 15.57 10.41
C PHE A 192 -14.42 16.78 11.07
N ASN A 193 -14.49 17.95 10.44
CA ASN A 193 -13.97 19.20 10.98
C ASN A 193 -14.73 19.66 12.22
N SER A 194 -16.03 19.46 12.28
CA SER A 194 -16.84 19.74 13.47
C SER A 194 -16.44 18.85 14.66
N VAL A 195 -16.11 17.59 14.40
CA VAL A 195 -15.59 16.68 15.44
C VAL A 195 -14.18 17.10 15.88
N ALA A 196 -13.34 17.56 14.95
CA ALA A 196 -12.01 18.09 15.27
C ALA A 196 -12.07 19.28 16.23
N GLU A 197 -13.02 20.20 16.04
CA GLU A 197 -13.25 21.34 16.94
C GLU A 197 -13.68 20.87 18.33
N LYS A 198 -14.62 19.94 18.42
CA LYS A 198 -15.06 19.35 19.70
C LYS A 198 -13.93 18.62 20.42
N ALA A 199 -13.11 17.86 19.69
CA ALA A 199 -11.96 17.17 20.23
C ALA A 199 -10.94 18.16 20.79
N ALA A 200 -10.62 19.22 20.05
CA ALA A 200 -9.70 20.26 20.48
C ALA A 200 -10.18 20.98 21.75
N ALA A 201 -11.47 21.26 21.88
CA ALA A 201 -12.06 21.85 23.07
C ALA A 201 -11.89 20.99 24.33
N LYS A 202 -11.65 19.68 24.16
CA LYS A 202 -11.37 18.73 25.26
C LYS A 202 -9.89 18.37 25.39
N GLY A 203 -9.00 19.04 24.66
CA GLY A 203 -7.56 18.82 24.72
C GLY A 203 -7.03 17.66 23.90
N TYR A 204 -7.81 17.15 22.94
CA TYR A 204 -7.41 16.13 21.99
C TYR A 204 -7.00 16.75 20.65
N LYS A 205 -6.17 16.04 19.89
CA LYS A 205 -5.96 16.29 18.46
C LYS A 205 -6.88 15.39 17.65
N MET A 206 -7.33 15.87 16.51
CA MET A 206 -8.14 15.02 15.61
C MET A 206 -7.29 14.02 14.83
N LEU A 207 -6.14 14.48 14.34
CA LEU A 207 -5.14 13.71 13.59
C LEU A 207 -3.74 13.89 14.20
N SER A 208 -2.81 13.00 13.82
CA SER A 208 -1.41 13.12 14.26
C SER A 208 -0.63 14.12 13.42
N GLY A 209 -0.72 14.07 12.09
CA GLY A 209 0.16 14.85 11.24
C GLY A 209 -0.39 15.36 9.92
N TYR A 210 0.54 15.89 9.11
CA TYR A 210 0.24 16.57 7.86
C TYR A 210 -0.26 15.65 6.76
N ASP A 211 0.28 14.46 6.69
CA ASP A 211 0.07 13.49 5.62
C ASP A 211 -0.95 12.39 5.96
N ASP A 212 -1.50 12.40 7.17
CA ASP A 212 -2.46 11.39 7.64
C ASP A 212 -3.64 11.20 6.68
N ALA A 213 -4.24 12.28 6.20
CA ALA A 213 -5.40 12.24 5.31
C ALA A 213 -5.05 12.25 3.82
N TYR A 214 -3.79 12.33 3.44
CA TYR A 214 -3.39 12.56 2.05
C TYR A 214 -3.98 11.53 1.08
N ARG A 215 -3.90 10.24 1.41
CA ARG A 215 -4.39 9.18 0.53
C ARG A 215 -5.90 9.18 0.33
N VAL A 216 -6.65 9.69 1.28
CA VAL A 216 -8.10 9.85 1.13
C VAL A 216 -8.42 10.80 -0.02
N PHE A 217 -7.64 11.85 -0.18
CA PHE A 217 -7.78 12.82 -1.27
C PHE A 217 -7.12 12.33 -2.57
N SER A 218 -5.90 11.84 -2.51
CA SER A 218 -5.14 11.45 -3.71
C SER A 218 -5.70 10.22 -4.42
N ASN A 219 -6.42 9.34 -3.72
CA ASN A 219 -7.10 8.21 -4.35
C ASN A 219 -8.40 8.60 -5.07
N ASN A 220 -8.97 9.74 -4.74
CA ASN A 220 -10.27 10.19 -5.24
C ASN A 220 -10.12 11.31 -6.27
N VAL A 221 -9.09 11.25 -7.08
CA VAL A 221 -8.80 12.22 -8.15
C VAL A 221 -9.61 11.93 -9.41
N SER A 222 -9.92 12.98 -10.15
CA SER A 222 -10.63 12.91 -11.43
C SER A 222 -9.72 12.70 -12.63
N ALA A 223 -8.41 12.94 -12.47
CA ALA A 223 -7.39 12.82 -13.51
C ALA A 223 -6.05 12.34 -12.91
N PRO A 224 -5.22 11.65 -13.71
CA PRO A 224 -3.87 11.29 -13.28
C PRO A 224 -2.98 12.53 -13.13
N TRP A 225 -1.85 12.38 -12.40
CA TRP A 225 -0.85 13.43 -12.20
C TRP A 225 -0.27 14.01 -13.49
N VAL A 226 -0.25 13.24 -14.57
CA VAL A 226 0.36 13.63 -15.83
C VAL A 226 -0.61 13.35 -16.97
N ASP A 227 -0.89 14.36 -17.78
CA ASP A 227 -1.76 14.24 -18.95
C ASP A 227 -1.03 13.62 -20.16
N SER A 228 -1.77 13.43 -21.25
CA SER A 228 -1.24 12.85 -22.50
C SER A 228 -0.15 13.70 -23.19
N ASN A 229 0.02 14.96 -22.78
CA ASN A 229 1.02 15.88 -23.28
C ASN A 229 2.25 15.98 -22.36
N ASN A 230 2.40 15.08 -21.41
CA ASN A 230 3.43 15.13 -20.36
C ASN A 230 3.35 16.39 -19.49
N LYS A 231 2.16 16.96 -19.33
CA LYS A 231 1.92 18.08 -18.44
C LYS A 231 1.47 17.61 -17.06
N ILE A 232 2.07 18.19 -16.01
CA ILE A 232 1.69 17.94 -14.63
C ILE A 232 0.32 18.59 -14.38
N VAL A 233 -0.62 17.79 -13.83
CA VAL A 233 -1.96 18.20 -13.45
C VAL A 233 -2.14 17.96 -11.95
N ILE A 234 -2.33 19.04 -11.19
CA ILE A 234 -2.71 18.93 -9.78
C ILE A 234 -4.23 18.90 -9.71
N ASP A 235 -4.78 17.74 -9.39
CA ASP A 235 -6.24 17.57 -9.27
C ASP A 235 -6.82 18.44 -8.15
N ASP A 236 -8.03 18.97 -8.36
CA ASP A 236 -8.73 19.77 -7.35
C ASP A 236 -8.88 19.05 -6.00
N ASN A 237 -9.00 17.72 -6.02
CA ASN A 237 -9.14 16.95 -4.79
C ASN A 237 -7.81 16.92 -4.00
N ILE A 238 -6.67 16.93 -4.67
CA ILE A 238 -5.36 17.09 -4.02
C ILE A 238 -5.23 18.48 -3.40
N MET A 239 -5.71 19.52 -4.09
CA MET A 239 -5.74 20.88 -3.52
C MET A 239 -6.67 21.00 -2.31
N LYS A 240 -7.78 20.24 -2.26
CA LYS A 240 -8.62 20.16 -1.05
C LYS A 240 -7.87 19.58 0.14
N TRP A 241 -6.97 18.61 -0.07
CA TRP A 241 -6.08 18.16 1.01
C TRP A 241 -5.18 19.28 1.54
N VAL A 242 -4.66 20.12 0.65
CA VAL A 242 -3.84 21.28 1.04
C VAL A 242 -4.63 22.22 1.96
N ASP A 243 -5.84 22.59 1.55
CA ASP A 243 -6.71 23.48 2.34
C ASP A 243 -7.13 22.84 3.68
N GLN A 244 -7.51 21.56 3.67
CA GLN A 244 -7.87 20.79 4.86
C GLN A 244 -6.70 20.71 5.86
N THR A 245 -5.51 20.41 5.38
CA THR A 245 -4.33 20.25 6.23
C THR A 245 -3.82 21.59 6.77
N LYS A 246 -3.90 22.65 5.95
CA LYS A 246 -3.60 24.01 6.41
C LYS A 246 -4.52 24.44 7.56
N LEU A 247 -5.82 24.22 7.38
CA LEU A 247 -6.82 24.49 8.42
C LEU A 247 -6.50 23.75 9.72
N PHE A 248 -6.22 22.45 9.63
CA PHE A 248 -5.90 21.60 10.79
C PHE A 248 -4.63 22.06 11.50
N THR A 249 -3.62 22.45 10.75
CA THR A 249 -2.35 22.94 11.33
C THR A 249 -2.53 24.28 12.03
N GLU A 250 -3.23 25.23 11.41
CA GLU A 250 -3.50 26.55 12.00
C GLU A 250 -4.40 26.49 13.23
N LYS A 251 -5.39 25.60 13.22
CA LYS A 251 -6.31 25.40 14.37
C LYS A 251 -5.70 24.54 15.47
N GLY A 252 -4.54 23.94 15.24
CA GLY A 252 -3.90 23.04 16.18
C GLY A 252 -4.64 21.71 16.38
N TYR A 253 -5.27 21.20 15.31
CA TYR A 253 -6.01 19.93 15.31
C TYR A 253 -5.11 18.73 15.02
N ASN A 254 -3.84 18.94 14.74
CA ASN A 254 -2.82 17.90 14.58
C ASN A 254 -1.56 18.20 15.40
N ASN A 255 -0.68 17.20 15.54
CA ASN A 255 0.60 17.30 16.23
C ASN A 255 1.78 17.59 15.29
N LYS A 256 1.52 17.92 14.02
CA LYS A 256 2.55 18.24 13.02
C LYS A 256 3.55 17.09 12.79
N SER A 257 3.12 15.84 12.96
CA SER A 257 3.91 14.66 12.68
C SER A 257 3.89 14.32 11.18
N SER A 258 4.73 13.39 10.78
CA SER A 258 4.67 12.72 9.49
C SER A 258 4.45 11.22 9.69
N LEU A 259 3.87 10.54 8.72
CA LEU A 259 3.72 9.09 8.73
C LEU A 259 5.07 8.41 9.00
N TRP A 260 5.05 7.41 9.86
CA TRP A 260 6.18 6.59 10.26
C TRP A 260 7.22 7.27 11.18
N ASP A 261 7.02 8.53 11.56
CA ASP A 261 7.90 9.14 12.56
C ASP A 261 7.56 8.70 14.00
N ASN A 262 8.42 9.04 14.93
CA ASN A 262 8.27 8.66 16.34
C ASN A 262 7.05 9.32 17.00
N VAL A 263 6.67 10.53 16.58
CA VAL A 263 5.50 11.24 17.13
C VAL A 263 4.22 10.54 16.68
N TRP A 264 4.13 10.20 15.40
CA TRP A 264 2.99 9.46 14.85
C TRP A 264 2.81 8.09 15.54
N ALA A 265 3.90 7.36 15.77
CA ALA A 265 3.87 6.08 16.48
C ALA A 265 3.44 6.26 17.96
N ALA A 266 3.97 7.25 18.65
CA ALA A 266 3.64 7.55 20.04
C ALA A 266 2.18 8.01 20.22
N ASP A 267 1.64 8.77 19.26
CA ASP A 267 0.26 9.23 19.27
C ASP A 267 -0.75 8.07 19.23
N GLN A 268 -0.36 6.91 18.71
CA GLN A 268 -1.18 5.68 18.66
C GLN A 268 -1.17 4.91 19.99
N GLY A 269 -0.27 5.26 20.88
CA GLY A 269 -0.02 4.54 22.13
C GLY A 269 -0.85 5.02 23.31
N PRO A 270 -0.61 4.41 24.49
CA PRO A 270 -1.37 4.68 25.72
C PRO A 270 -1.35 6.13 26.20
N LYS A 271 -0.29 6.87 25.88
CA LYS A 271 -0.13 8.27 26.25
C LYS A 271 -0.63 9.25 25.19
N GLY A 272 -0.98 8.74 23.99
CA GLY A 272 -1.46 9.54 22.89
C GLY A 272 -2.85 10.14 23.17
N LYS A 273 -3.06 11.36 22.68
CA LYS A 273 -4.33 12.10 22.82
C LYS A 273 -4.88 12.48 21.44
N VAL A 274 -4.76 11.57 20.48
CA VAL A 274 -5.25 11.73 19.11
C VAL A 274 -6.51 10.92 18.94
N PHE A 275 -7.55 11.55 18.37
CA PHE A 275 -8.86 10.94 18.16
C PHE A 275 -8.76 9.72 17.25
N GLY A 276 -8.04 9.83 16.11
CA GLY A 276 -7.90 8.71 15.20
C GLY A 276 -6.86 8.92 14.10
N PHE A 277 -6.73 7.89 13.29
CA PHE A 277 -5.70 7.75 12.26
C PHE A 277 -6.32 7.20 10.99
N PHE A 278 -6.00 7.81 9.85
CA PHE A 278 -6.26 7.17 8.56
C PHE A 278 -5.24 6.05 8.35
N TYR A 279 -5.74 4.87 8.09
CA TYR A 279 -4.96 3.65 8.00
C TYR A 279 -5.42 2.78 6.82
N SER A 280 -4.84 1.62 6.71
CA SER A 280 -5.31 0.51 5.89
C SER A 280 -5.51 -0.72 6.76
N THR A 281 -6.24 -1.71 6.26
CA THR A 281 -6.53 -2.95 6.99
C THR A 281 -5.27 -3.72 7.39
N TRP A 282 -4.22 -3.73 6.57
CA TRP A 282 -2.92 -4.31 6.94
C TRP A 282 -2.28 -3.61 8.14
N GLY A 283 -2.53 -2.32 8.32
CA GLY A 283 -1.95 -1.52 9.40
C GLY A 283 -2.47 -1.87 10.79
N ILE A 284 -3.66 -2.49 10.89
CA ILE A 284 -4.25 -2.89 12.18
C ILE A 284 -3.27 -3.78 12.95
N ASN A 285 -2.84 -4.87 12.37
CA ASN A 285 -1.93 -5.81 13.02
C ASN A 285 -0.45 -5.44 12.85
N PHE A 286 -0.08 -4.87 11.69
CA PHE A 286 1.31 -4.57 11.37
C PHE A 286 1.90 -3.46 12.26
N THR A 287 1.13 -2.43 12.62
CA THR A 287 1.64 -1.23 13.30
C THR A 287 0.79 -0.80 14.48
N LEU A 288 -0.53 -0.61 14.26
CA LEU A 288 -1.42 0.01 15.26
C LEU A 288 -1.49 -0.81 16.55
N LEU A 289 -1.62 -2.12 16.42
CA LEU A 289 -1.68 -3.04 17.57
C LEU A 289 -0.39 -2.91 18.40
N GLY A 290 0.77 -3.02 17.78
CA GLY A 290 2.06 -2.91 18.46
C GLY A 290 2.25 -1.58 19.18
N ASN A 291 1.90 -0.47 18.52
CA ASN A 291 1.99 0.87 19.11
C ASN A 291 1.00 1.11 20.25
N SER A 292 -0.09 0.35 20.31
CA SER A 292 -1.11 0.44 21.37
C SER A 292 -0.67 -0.17 22.71
N LEU A 293 0.33 -1.05 22.69
CA LEU A 293 0.78 -1.79 23.87
C LEU A 293 1.68 -0.94 24.78
N ALA A 294 1.48 -1.02 26.09
CA ALA A 294 2.39 -0.43 27.07
C ALA A 294 3.69 -1.24 27.18
N THR A 295 3.58 -2.57 27.14
CA THR A 295 4.73 -3.48 27.11
C THR A 295 4.73 -4.24 25.78
N PRO A 296 5.72 -4.00 24.91
CA PRO A 296 5.84 -4.71 23.65
C PRO A 296 5.96 -6.22 23.79
N VAL A 297 5.49 -6.99 22.80
CA VAL A 297 5.56 -8.46 22.81
C VAL A 297 7.01 -8.95 22.94
N LYS A 298 7.95 -8.31 22.26
CA LYS A 298 9.40 -8.61 22.36
C LYS A 298 9.99 -8.42 23.78
N GLU A 299 9.30 -7.67 24.62
CA GLU A 299 9.66 -7.41 26.03
C GLU A 299 8.81 -8.23 27.00
N GLY A 300 8.09 -9.24 26.52
CA GLY A 300 7.25 -10.13 27.32
C GLY A 300 5.80 -9.65 27.50
N GLY A 301 5.41 -8.57 26.83
CA GLY A 301 4.01 -8.12 26.82
C GLY A 301 3.12 -9.07 26.06
N LYS A 302 1.82 -9.04 26.38
CA LYS A 302 0.80 -9.84 25.69
C LYS A 302 -0.15 -8.94 24.92
N GLU A 303 -0.67 -9.46 23.82
CA GLU A 303 -1.69 -8.81 23.00
C GLU A 303 -3.08 -9.07 23.59
N GLU A 304 -3.37 -8.42 24.72
CA GLU A 304 -4.61 -8.61 25.48
C GLU A 304 -5.05 -7.33 26.18
N VAL A 305 -6.32 -7.24 26.52
CA VAL A 305 -6.89 -6.16 27.34
C VAL A 305 -6.14 -6.07 28.67
N GLY A 306 -5.72 -4.86 29.03
CA GLY A 306 -4.88 -4.59 30.21
C GLY A 306 -3.44 -4.27 29.85
N ASN A 307 -2.97 -4.58 28.64
CA ASN A 307 -1.69 -4.11 28.14
C ASN A 307 -1.87 -2.83 27.30
N GLY A 308 -1.57 -1.68 27.89
CA GLY A 308 -1.77 -0.40 27.25
C GLY A 308 -3.24 -0.10 26.95
N ILE A 309 -3.50 0.20 25.69
CA ILE A 309 -4.85 0.50 25.18
C ILE A 309 -5.36 -0.57 24.20
N TYR A 310 -4.86 -1.79 24.29
CA TYR A 310 -5.39 -2.90 23.53
C TYR A 310 -6.90 -3.05 23.76
N GLY A 311 -7.67 -3.09 22.68
CA GLY A 311 -9.14 -3.14 22.73
C GLY A 311 -9.84 -1.77 22.75
N ASP A 312 -9.11 -0.66 22.86
CA ASP A 312 -9.66 0.71 22.83
C ASP A 312 -9.72 1.35 21.43
N TYR A 313 -9.38 0.62 20.39
CA TYR A 313 -9.59 1.06 19.01
C TYR A 313 -10.86 0.43 18.40
N ALA A 314 -11.44 1.16 17.48
CA ALA A 314 -12.41 0.66 16.50
C ALA A 314 -12.15 1.33 15.16
N VAL A 315 -12.79 0.86 14.11
CA VAL A 315 -12.61 1.41 12.75
C VAL A 315 -13.94 1.80 12.13
N CYS A 316 -13.91 2.81 11.27
CA CYS A 316 -14.99 3.22 10.40
C CYS A 316 -14.42 3.66 9.05
N GLN A 317 -15.29 4.01 8.08
CA GLN A 317 -14.86 4.50 6.76
C GLN A 317 -14.20 5.88 6.84
N GLY A 318 -14.71 6.74 7.71
CA GLY A 318 -14.39 8.16 7.69
C GLY A 318 -15.16 8.92 6.60
N PRO A 319 -14.67 10.11 6.20
CA PRO A 319 -15.39 11.01 5.28
C PRO A 319 -15.52 10.46 3.86
N GLN A 320 -14.61 9.58 3.45
CA GLN A 320 -14.52 9.12 2.07
C GLN A 320 -13.79 7.79 2.00
N SER A 321 -14.23 6.89 1.12
CA SER A 321 -13.56 5.60 0.87
C SER A 321 -12.27 5.83 0.11
N TYR A 322 -11.26 5.02 0.42
CA TYR A 322 -9.95 5.04 -0.25
C TYR A 322 -9.26 3.68 -0.09
N TYR A 323 -8.12 3.51 -0.73
CA TYR A 323 -7.23 2.38 -0.47
C TYR A 323 -5.84 2.89 -0.06
N TRP A 324 -5.07 2.02 0.57
CA TRP A 324 -3.68 2.34 0.89
C TRP A 324 -2.79 1.10 0.85
N GLY A 325 -1.76 1.18 -0.02
CA GLY A 325 -0.71 0.19 -0.06
C GLY A 325 -1.14 -1.13 -0.67
N GLY A 326 -0.58 -2.19 -0.15
CA GLY A 326 -0.73 -3.55 -0.65
C GLY A 326 0.52 -4.03 -1.38
N THR A 327 0.65 -5.34 -1.39
CA THR A 327 1.82 -6.03 -1.94
C THR A 327 1.36 -7.00 -3.01
N TRP A 328 1.90 -6.83 -4.22
CA TRP A 328 1.65 -7.71 -5.36
C TRP A 328 2.83 -8.61 -5.61
N ILE A 329 2.53 -9.86 -5.98
CA ILE A 329 3.50 -10.87 -6.39
C ILE A 329 3.64 -10.79 -7.91
N CYS A 330 4.85 -10.48 -8.39
CA CYS A 330 5.20 -10.48 -9.80
C CYS A 330 6.22 -11.57 -10.11
N ALA A 331 6.07 -12.21 -11.27
CA ALA A 331 7.04 -13.18 -11.79
C ALA A 331 8.01 -12.48 -12.74
N ALA A 332 9.32 -12.66 -12.52
CA ALA A 332 10.33 -12.06 -13.37
C ALA A 332 10.49 -12.80 -14.70
N SER A 333 10.61 -12.03 -15.79
CA SER A 333 11.00 -12.60 -17.09
C SER A 333 12.35 -13.30 -16.97
N GLY A 334 12.45 -14.51 -17.51
CA GLY A 334 13.66 -15.32 -17.44
C GLY A 334 13.79 -16.18 -16.18
N THR A 335 12.77 -16.22 -15.32
CA THR A 335 12.71 -17.21 -14.23
C THR A 335 12.72 -18.62 -14.77
N ASP A 336 13.34 -19.54 -14.05
CA ASP A 336 13.30 -20.99 -14.32
C ASP A 336 12.37 -21.72 -13.33
N ASN A 337 11.54 -20.98 -12.58
CA ASN A 337 10.57 -21.53 -11.62
C ASN A 337 9.09 -21.20 -11.93
N PRO A 338 8.63 -21.16 -13.19
CA PRO A 338 7.27 -20.71 -13.52
C PRO A 338 6.18 -21.56 -12.86
N ASN A 339 6.36 -22.88 -12.78
CA ASN A 339 5.38 -23.79 -12.19
C ASN A 339 5.24 -23.57 -10.68
N LEU A 340 6.35 -23.39 -9.98
CA LEU A 340 6.34 -23.11 -8.54
C LEU A 340 5.71 -21.73 -8.26
N ILE A 341 6.04 -20.72 -9.06
CA ILE A 341 5.43 -19.39 -8.95
C ILE A 341 3.91 -19.46 -9.14
N LYS A 342 3.43 -20.23 -10.12
CA LYS A 342 2.00 -20.49 -10.32
C LYS A 342 1.34 -21.03 -9.05
N GLU A 343 1.93 -22.06 -8.43
CA GLU A 343 1.39 -22.66 -7.20
C GLU A 343 1.40 -21.70 -6.02
N ILE A 344 2.45 -20.86 -5.90
CA ILE A 344 2.54 -19.81 -4.88
C ILE A 344 1.42 -18.77 -5.08
N MET A 345 1.27 -18.24 -6.29
CA MET A 345 0.22 -17.28 -6.61
C MET A 345 -1.17 -17.85 -6.37
N LYS A 346 -1.45 -19.08 -6.83
CA LYS A 346 -2.74 -19.76 -6.61
C LYS A 346 -3.05 -19.93 -5.13
N THR A 347 -2.10 -20.42 -4.37
CA THR A 347 -2.32 -20.71 -2.94
C THR A 347 -2.51 -19.43 -2.13
N LEU A 348 -1.67 -18.41 -2.35
CA LEU A 348 -1.69 -17.20 -1.55
C LEU A 348 -2.73 -16.16 -1.99
N THR A 349 -3.10 -16.14 -3.27
CA THR A 349 -3.93 -15.05 -3.83
C THR A 349 -5.23 -15.50 -4.50
N CYS A 350 -5.46 -16.80 -4.66
CA CYS A 350 -6.65 -17.34 -5.31
C CYS A 350 -7.38 -18.39 -4.46
N ASP A 351 -6.73 -18.95 -3.44
CA ASP A 351 -7.36 -19.94 -2.57
C ASP A 351 -8.14 -19.25 -1.44
N LYS A 352 -9.46 -19.31 -1.52
CA LYS A 352 -10.36 -18.70 -0.53
C LYS A 352 -10.03 -19.11 0.91
N SER A 353 -9.76 -20.39 1.13
CA SER A 353 -9.55 -20.88 2.49
C SER A 353 -8.26 -20.34 3.11
N THR A 354 -7.20 -20.25 2.31
CA THR A 354 -5.92 -19.67 2.71
C THR A 354 -6.09 -18.16 3.01
N GLU A 355 -6.75 -17.43 2.14
CA GLU A 355 -6.95 -15.98 2.32
C GLU A 355 -7.87 -15.67 3.52
N VAL A 356 -8.93 -16.44 3.74
CA VAL A 356 -9.77 -16.33 4.94
C VAL A 356 -8.95 -16.59 6.21
N GLN A 357 -8.04 -17.58 6.19
CA GLN A 357 -7.17 -17.85 7.33
C GLN A 357 -6.18 -16.70 7.58
N ILE A 358 -5.60 -16.14 6.53
CA ILE A 358 -4.75 -14.94 6.64
C ILE A 358 -5.53 -13.80 7.31
N THR A 359 -6.76 -13.53 6.90
CA THR A 359 -7.60 -12.51 7.54
C THR A 359 -7.84 -12.79 9.02
N LYS A 360 -8.15 -14.02 9.37
CA LYS A 360 -8.38 -14.42 10.79
C LYS A 360 -7.14 -14.22 11.64
N ASP A 361 -5.96 -14.53 11.10
CA ASP A 361 -4.69 -14.44 11.82
C ASP A 361 -4.14 -13.02 11.92
N THR A 362 -4.36 -12.19 10.88
CA THR A 362 -3.71 -10.88 10.76
C THR A 362 -4.67 -9.69 10.84
N GLN A 363 -5.98 -9.94 10.80
CA GLN A 363 -7.03 -8.92 10.70
C GLN A 363 -6.98 -8.08 9.41
N ASP A 364 -6.09 -8.40 8.48
CA ASP A 364 -6.02 -7.77 7.16
C ASP A 364 -7.24 -8.19 6.31
N TYR A 365 -7.60 -7.37 5.35
CA TYR A 365 -8.68 -7.62 4.42
C TYR A 365 -8.10 -8.23 3.14
N THR A 366 -8.36 -9.51 2.91
CA THR A 366 -7.75 -10.24 1.81
C THR A 366 -8.57 -10.19 0.52
N ASN A 367 -7.94 -10.59 -0.58
CA ASN A 367 -8.42 -10.40 -1.95
C ASN A 367 -9.31 -11.56 -2.42
N THR A 368 -10.24 -11.98 -1.58
CA THR A 368 -11.27 -13.00 -1.87
C THR A 368 -12.65 -12.41 -1.59
N ILE A 369 -13.40 -12.08 -2.63
CA ILE A 369 -14.73 -11.47 -2.49
C ILE A 369 -15.65 -12.41 -1.71
N SER A 370 -15.72 -13.68 -2.10
CA SER A 370 -16.58 -14.68 -1.44
C SER A 370 -16.16 -14.94 0.00
N GLY A 371 -14.84 -15.00 0.28
CA GLY A 371 -14.31 -15.21 1.61
C GLY A 371 -14.56 -14.02 2.54
N MET A 372 -14.39 -12.82 2.07
CA MET A 372 -14.68 -11.62 2.86
C MET A 372 -16.18 -11.44 3.13
N ASN A 373 -17.04 -11.74 2.16
CA ASN A 373 -18.50 -11.75 2.36
C ASN A 373 -18.93 -12.82 3.40
N GLU A 374 -18.30 -13.96 3.39
CA GLU A 374 -18.54 -15.01 4.40
C GLU A 374 -18.16 -14.56 5.81
N LEU A 375 -16.95 -14.00 5.98
CA LEU A 375 -16.50 -13.44 7.26
C LEU A 375 -17.35 -12.26 7.71
N ALA A 376 -17.77 -11.39 6.79
CA ALA A 376 -18.65 -10.27 7.08
C ALA A 376 -20.00 -10.70 7.69
N SER A 377 -20.49 -11.87 7.29
CA SER A 377 -21.76 -12.43 7.75
C SER A 377 -21.61 -13.39 8.93
N SER A 378 -20.39 -13.63 9.38
CA SER A 378 -20.07 -14.54 10.46
C SER A 378 -20.03 -13.85 11.84
N ASP A 379 -19.72 -14.59 12.88
CA ASP A 379 -19.45 -14.10 14.23
C ASP A 379 -17.99 -13.69 14.46
N PHE A 380 -17.23 -13.52 13.37
CA PHE A 380 -15.84 -13.04 13.42
C PHE A 380 -15.77 -11.72 14.19
N LYS A 381 -14.82 -11.65 15.13
CA LYS A 381 -14.61 -10.48 15.99
C LYS A 381 -13.12 -10.23 16.19
N SER A 382 -12.73 -8.97 16.09
CA SER A 382 -11.39 -8.52 16.45
C SER A 382 -11.37 -8.11 17.93
N ALA A 383 -10.63 -8.85 18.76
CA ALA A 383 -10.43 -8.47 20.16
C ALA A 383 -9.71 -7.13 20.29
N PHE A 384 -8.72 -6.88 19.41
CA PHE A 384 -8.01 -5.61 19.34
C PHE A 384 -8.94 -4.42 19.03
N LEU A 385 -9.94 -4.63 18.20
CA LEU A 385 -10.96 -3.63 17.86
C LEU A 385 -12.18 -3.63 18.81
N GLY A 386 -12.01 -4.14 20.03
CA GLY A 386 -13.06 -4.15 21.05
C GLY A 386 -14.25 -5.06 20.69
N GLY A 387 -14.02 -6.11 19.92
CA GLY A 387 -15.04 -7.05 19.48
C GLY A 387 -15.75 -6.69 18.18
N GLN A 388 -15.26 -5.71 17.43
CA GLN A 388 -15.83 -5.32 16.13
C GLN A 388 -15.53 -6.37 15.06
N ASN A 389 -16.53 -6.66 14.20
CA ASN A 389 -16.31 -7.31 12.92
C ASN A 389 -16.10 -6.22 11.84
N HIS A 390 -14.84 -5.82 11.64
CA HIS A 390 -14.52 -4.78 10.67
C HIS A 390 -14.60 -5.26 9.21
N ILE A 391 -14.57 -6.57 8.98
CA ILE A 391 -14.72 -7.14 7.63
C ILE A 391 -16.09 -6.80 7.04
N LYS A 392 -17.14 -6.78 7.87
CA LYS A 392 -18.49 -6.39 7.44
C LYS A 392 -18.52 -4.98 6.82
N LEU A 393 -17.78 -4.05 7.41
CA LEU A 393 -17.67 -2.67 6.93
C LEU A 393 -17.03 -2.61 5.53
N PHE A 394 -15.92 -3.31 5.35
CA PHE A 394 -15.12 -3.24 4.12
C PHE A 394 -15.67 -4.11 2.98
N ALA A 395 -16.43 -5.16 3.28
CA ALA A 395 -17.13 -5.94 2.26
C ALA A 395 -18.11 -5.10 1.44
N GLN A 396 -18.64 -4.03 2.02
CA GLN A 396 -19.52 -3.07 1.33
C GLN A 396 -18.75 -1.97 0.59
N ALA A 397 -17.56 -1.63 1.06
CA ALA A 397 -16.78 -0.51 0.58
C ALA A 397 -15.74 -0.88 -0.49
N ALA A 398 -15.06 -2.01 -0.34
CA ALA A 398 -14.01 -2.45 -1.25
C ALA A 398 -14.44 -2.52 -2.73
N PRO A 399 -15.66 -3.01 -3.08
CA PRO A 399 -16.11 -3.02 -4.47
C PRO A 399 -16.23 -1.64 -5.14
N LYS A 400 -16.25 -0.57 -4.35
CA LYS A 400 -16.38 0.82 -4.84
C LYS A 400 -15.05 1.50 -5.09
N ILE A 401 -13.95 0.89 -4.72
CA ILE A 401 -12.59 1.42 -4.95
C ILE A 401 -12.32 1.42 -6.46
N ASN A 402 -11.82 2.54 -6.96
CA ASN A 402 -11.55 2.77 -8.37
C ASN A 402 -10.13 3.30 -8.57
N MET A 403 -9.36 2.60 -9.39
CA MET A 403 -7.93 2.86 -9.66
C MET A 403 -7.68 3.35 -11.08
N LYS A 404 -8.64 4.02 -11.72
CA LYS A 404 -8.53 4.42 -13.13
C LYS A 404 -7.47 5.50 -13.40
N ASN A 405 -7.17 6.31 -12.39
CA ASN A 405 -6.29 7.48 -12.55
C ASN A 405 -4.89 7.27 -12.00
N ILE A 406 -4.47 6.02 -11.79
CA ILE A 406 -3.08 5.71 -11.40
C ILE A 406 -2.12 5.94 -12.57
N SER A 407 -0.89 6.33 -12.24
CA SER A 407 0.18 6.51 -13.21
C SER A 407 1.54 6.07 -12.65
N ALA A 408 2.50 5.86 -13.54
CA ALA A 408 3.87 5.55 -13.15
C ALA A 408 4.59 6.71 -12.42
N TYR A 409 4.01 7.90 -12.44
CA TYR A 409 4.55 9.09 -11.76
C TYR A 409 4.02 9.27 -10.33
N ASP A 410 3.03 8.48 -9.91
CA ASP A 410 2.29 8.71 -8.66
C ASP A 410 3.19 8.76 -7.44
N GLN A 411 4.09 7.79 -7.27
CA GLN A 411 4.99 7.77 -6.12
C GLN A 411 5.81 9.05 -6.03
N GLY A 412 6.55 9.38 -7.09
CA GLY A 412 7.45 10.51 -7.06
C GLY A 412 6.74 11.86 -6.94
N LEU A 413 5.62 12.04 -7.64
CA LEU A 413 4.89 13.32 -7.59
C LEU A 413 4.15 13.49 -6.26
N ASN A 414 3.57 12.41 -5.70
CA ASN A 414 2.97 12.46 -4.37
C ASN A 414 4.00 12.81 -3.29
N GLU A 415 5.18 12.21 -3.33
CA GLU A 415 6.25 12.48 -2.37
C GLU A 415 6.73 13.94 -2.46
N GLU A 416 7.04 14.43 -3.66
CA GLU A 416 7.51 15.80 -3.85
C GLU A 416 6.43 16.84 -3.52
N PHE A 417 5.16 16.55 -3.80
CA PHE A 417 4.07 17.44 -3.47
C PHE A 417 3.86 17.58 -1.96
N GLN A 418 3.78 16.46 -1.24
CA GLN A 418 3.63 16.48 0.22
C GLN A 418 4.81 17.19 0.89
N LYS A 419 6.03 16.93 0.41
CA LYS A 419 7.24 17.59 0.92
C LYS A 419 7.19 19.11 0.73
N ALA A 420 6.82 19.57 -0.47
CA ALA A 420 6.74 21.00 -0.77
C ALA A 420 5.67 21.71 0.06
N MET A 421 4.50 21.08 0.27
CA MET A 421 3.39 21.67 1.02
C MET A 421 3.67 21.79 2.53
N LYS A 422 4.58 21.00 3.09
CA LYS A 422 4.89 21.05 4.52
C LYS A 422 5.35 22.44 4.98
N ASP A 423 6.19 23.11 4.21
CA ASP A 423 6.64 24.48 4.53
C ASP A 423 5.49 25.49 4.48
N TYR A 424 4.52 25.29 3.61
CA TYR A 424 3.30 26.10 3.59
C TYR A 424 2.42 25.85 4.83
N PHE A 425 2.25 24.60 5.23
CA PHE A 425 1.48 24.26 6.43
C PHE A 425 2.10 24.89 7.68
N ASP A 426 3.41 24.93 7.77
CA ASP A 426 4.15 25.55 8.88
C ASP A 426 4.17 27.10 8.82
N GLY A 427 3.69 27.70 7.74
CA GLY A 427 3.67 29.14 7.54
C GLY A 427 5.03 29.75 7.14
N ASN A 428 6.00 28.93 6.71
CA ASN A 428 7.33 29.36 6.31
C ASN A 428 7.34 29.94 4.89
N VAL A 429 6.43 29.52 4.03
CA VAL A 429 6.29 29.99 2.66
C VAL A 429 4.82 30.21 2.31
N THR A 430 4.56 30.98 1.24
CA THR A 430 3.21 31.11 0.66
C THR A 430 2.81 29.83 -0.09
N LYS A 431 1.51 29.64 -0.32
CA LYS A 431 0.99 28.55 -1.13
C LYS A 431 1.60 28.52 -2.55
N ASP A 432 1.66 29.69 -3.20
CA ASP A 432 2.25 29.82 -4.52
C ASP A 432 3.73 29.42 -4.53
N LYS A 433 4.49 29.83 -3.52
CA LYS A 433 5.89 29.44 -3.39
C LYS A 433 6.07 27.94 -3.18
N ALA A 434 5.20 27.32 -2.40
CA ALA A 434 5.21 25.85 -2.21
C ALA A 434 4.91 25.13 -3.53
N LEU A 435 3.96 25.62 -4.33
CA LEU A 435 3.66 25.08 -5.66
C LEU A 435 4.85 25.24 -6.63
N ASP A 436 5.49 26.40 -6.65
CA ASP A 436 6.71 26.62 -7.44
C ASP A 436 7.82 25.62 -7.06
N ASN A 437 8.02 25.42 -5.77
CA ASN A 437 9.00 24.47 -5.26
C ASN A 437 8.66 23.03 -5.69
N PHE A 438 7.38 22.66 -5.65
CA PHE A 438 6.92 21.37 -6.14
C PHE A 438 7.20 21.18 -7.62
N TYR A 439 6.79 22.12 -8.48
CA TYR A 439 7.02 22.01 -9.92
C TYR A 439 8.50 21.90 -10.26
N LYS A 440 9.35 22.68 -9.58
CA LYS A 440 10.80 22.59 -9.76
C LYS A 440 11.33 21.21 -9.41
N ALA A 441 10.96 20.67 -8.26
CA ALA A 441 11.38 19.33 -7.83
C ALA A 441 10.85 18.23 -8.76
N ALA A 442 9.60 18.35 -9.20
CA ALA A 442 8.97 17.40 -10.11
C ALA A 442 9.68 17.33 -11.47
N ILE A 443 10.05 18.49 -12.05
CA ILE A 443 10.76 18.55 -13.35
C ILE A 443 12.22 18.12 -13.20
N GLU A 444 12.87 18.41 -12.07
CA GLU A 444 14.20 17.88 -11.78
C GLU A 444 14.20 16.35 -11.72
N LYS A 445 13.18 15.76 -11.10
CA LYS A 445 13.01 14.30 -10.99
C LYS A 445 12.58 13.66 -12.31
N TYR A 446 11.74 14.33 -13.07
CA TYR A 446 11.18 13.86 -14.35
C TYR A 446 11.35 14.93 -15.44
N PRO A 447 12.53 15.01 -16.08
CA PRO A 447 12.86 16.08 -17.05
C PRO A 447 11.98 16.10 -18.31
N ASN A 448 11.23 15.03 -18.56
CA ASN A 448 10.27 14.93 -19.67
C ASN A 448 8.92 15.59 -19.38
N LEU A 449 8.69 16.04 -18.15
CA LEU A 449 7.43 16.69 -17.76
C LEU A 449 7.50 18.21 -17.90
N SER A 450 6.33 18.82 -18.06
CA SER A 450 6.10 20.27 -18.05
C SER A 450 4.97 20.64 -17.08
N HIS A 451 4.76 21.92 -16.80
CA HIS A 451 3.65 22.42 -16.00
C HIS A 451 3.02 23.69 -16.58
#